data_7b5a8b09fd90720544aa5ab841f16123
#
_entry.id   7b5a8b09fd90720544aa5ab841f16123
#
_cell.length_a   1.000
_cell.length_b   1.000
_cell.length_c   1.000
_cell.angle_alpha   90.00
_cell.angle_beta   90.00
_cell.angle_gamma   90.00
#
_symmetry.space_group_name_H-M   'P 1'
#
loop_
_entity.id
_entity.type
_entity.pdbx_description
1 polymer ?
#
loop_
_entity_poly.entity_id
_entity_poly.type
_entity_poly.pdbx_seq_one_letter_code
_entity_poly.pdbx_strand_id
1 'polypeptide(L)'
;MRKRNSHWERLGLPLSLRLGKWNFYNNLVLSNAGDPYITENITHNSHLNTHIVNQNIDRKNIRRINETFSMLYDITTLQSIGLNCMVKQAGSTLKSSSFSETQETEKEYTSSYHSKGKGDDKIYQASLNSNWKSKNGKNTLQTVLDYLKSDETKELNHHYLYQYPEKNEEDNKCSNTGTVSDLWKAEINYIFLLNKHSRLKWGGDYYNNHTNNQMYYAYQSGEGWQKEEHVEAKQYITVYTI
;
A
#
# COMPACT_ATOMS: atom_id res chain seq x y z
N MET A 1 12.28 -24.58 -10.24
CA MET A 1 11.41 -23.73 -9.37
C MET A 1 11.19 -24.47 -8.04
N ARG A 2 11.88 -24.12 -6.96
CA ARG A 2 11.66 -24.72 -5.63
C ARG A 2 10.55 -23.96 -4.92
N LYS A 3 9.38 -24.58 -4.75
CA LYS A 3 8.34 -24.09 -3.83
C LYS A 3 8.91 -24.06 -2.41
N ARG A 4 9.09 -22.88 -1.84
CA ARG A 4 9.28 -22.71 -0.41
C ARG A 4 7.93 -22.38 0.22
N ASN A 5 7.67 -22.97 1.39
CA ASN A 5 6.41 -22.80 2.11
C ASN A 5 6.26 -21.34 2.52
N SER A 6 5.27 -20.66 1.92
CA SER A 6 4.76 -19.40 2.45
C SER A 6 4.06 -19.69 3.78
N HIS A 7 4.38 -18.93 4.80
CA HIS A 7 3.72 -19.01 6.11
C HIS A 7 2.69 -17.90 6.19
N TRP A 8 1.45 -18.29 6.49
CA TRP A 8 0.34 -17.34 6.60
C TRP A 8 -0.54 -17.68 7.80
N GLU A 9 -0.63 -16.76 8.74
CA GLU A 9 -1.48 -16.86 9.93
C GLU A 9 -2.45 -15.69 9.96
N ARG A 10 -3.68 -15.95 10.29
CA ARG A 10 -4.72 -14.94 10.43
C ARG A 10 -5.64 -15.29 11.57
N LEU A 11 -5.84 -14.33 12.48
CA LEU A 11 -6.84 -14.37 13.54
C LEU A 11 -7.84 -13.23 13.29
N GLY A 12 -9.13 -13.54 13.26
CA GLY A 12 -10.20 -12.55 13.15
C GLY A 12 -11.15 -12.67 14.33
N LEU A 13 -11.49 -11.53 14.93
CA LEU A 13 -12.40 -11.41 16.07
C LEU A 13 -13.58 -10.49 15.71
N PRO A 14 -14.61 -11.01 15.02
CA PRO A 14 -15.80 -10.24 14.71
C PRO A 14 -16.72 -10.14 15.92
N LEU A 15 -17.27 -8.94 16.17
CA LEU A 15 -18.30 -8.68 17.15
C LEU A 15 -19.44 -7.92 16.49
N SER A 16 -20.67 -8.34 16.72
CA SER A 16 -21.87 -7.65 16.24
C SER A 16 -22.87 -7.50 17.36
N LEU A 17 -23.43 -6.30 17.52
CA LEU A 17 -24.39 -5.98 18.58
C LEU A 17 -25.50 -5.10 18.02
N ARG A 18 -26.74 -5.42 18.33
CA ARG A 18 -27.90 -4.59 18.02
C ARG A 18 -28.61 -4.15 19.32
N LEU A 19 -28.76 -2.84 19.47
CA LEU A 19 -29.43 -2.19 20.61
C LEU A 19 -30.54 -1.25 20.08
N GLY A 20 -31.74 -1.76 19.99
CA GLY A 20 -32.88 -0.98 19.45
C GLY A 20 -32.63 -0.54 18.00
N LYS A 21 -32.45 0.78 17.81
CA LYS A 21 -32.18 1.40 16.51
C LYS A 21 -30.69 1.42 16.13
N TRP A 22 -29.82 0.99 17.03
CA TRP A 22 -28.38 0.98 16.83
C TRP A 22 -27.91 -0.41 16.43
N ASN A 23 -27.08 -0.46 15.39
CA ASN A 23 -26.32 -1.63 15.00
C ASN A 23 -24.84 -1.30 15.07
N PHE A 24 -24.07 -2.12 15.77
CA PHE A 24 -22.63 -1.99 15.91
C PHE A 24 -21.97 -3.22 15.35
N TYR A 25 -20.88 -3.01 14.67
CA TYR A 25 -20.01 -4.06 14.20
C TYR A 25 -18.56 -3.66 14.45
N ASN A 26 -17.78 -4.59 15.00
CA ASN A 26 -16.34 -4.47 15.13
C ASN A 26 -15.69 -5.75 14.60
N ASN A 27 -14.58 -5.61 13.93
CA ASN A 27 -13.79 -6.72 13.44
C ASN A 27 -12.30 -6.39 13.57
N LEU A 28 -11.63 -7.08 14.49
CA LEU A 28 -10.17 -7.01 14.65
C LEU A 28 -9.56 -8.20 13.92
N VAL A 29 -8.64 -7.93 12.99
CA VAL A 29 -7.90 -8.93 12.23
C VAL A 29 -6.40 -8.75 12.47
N LEU A 30 -5.77 -9.79 13.00
CA LEU A 30 -4.33 -9.91 13.13
C LEU A 30 -3.82 -10.87 12.07
N SER A 31 -2.78 -10.51 11.36
CA SER A 31 -2.17 -11.40 10.37
C SER A 31 -0.66 -11.29 10.35
N ASN A 32 -0.03 -12.43 10.11
CA ASN A 32 1.40 -12.56 9.90
C ASN A 32 1.62 -13.36 8.63
N ALA A 33 2.36 -12.78 7.68
CA ALA A 33 2.64 -13.41 6.39
C ALA A 33 4.13 -13.32 6.08
N GLY A 34 4.74 -14.43 5.70
CA GLY A 34 6.09 -14.49 5.19
C GLY A 34 6.09 -15.16 3.83
N ASP A 35 6.63 -14.50 2.83
CA ASP A 35 6.71 -15.02 1.47
C ASP A 35 8.12 -14.84 0.91
N PRO A 36 8.88 -15.94 0.75
CA PRO A 36 10.15 -15.89 0.04
C PRO A 36 9.89 -15.98 -1.47
N TYR A 37 10.39 -15.01 -2.20
CA TYR A 37 10.36 -14.99 -3.65
C TYR A 37 11.78 -15.22 -4.20
N ILE A 38 11.94 -16.15 -5.12
CA ILE A 38 13.21 -16.46 -5.77
C ILE A 38 13.02 -16.30 -7.26
N THR A 39 13.84 -15.43 -7.86
CA THR A 39 13.90 -15.24 -9.32
C THR A 39 15.29 -15.54 -9.81
N GLU A 40 15.39 -16.24 -10.91
CA GLU A 40 16.63 -16.47 -11.64
C GLU A 40 16.43 -15.96 -13.07
N ASN A 41 17.28 -15.04 -13.49
CA ASN A 41 17.28 -14.48 -14.83
C ASN A 41 18.63 -14.70 -15.48
N ILE A 42 18.63 -15.21 -16.68
CA ILE A 42 19.82 -15.35 -17.51
C ILE A 42 19.65 -14.44 -18.73
N THR A 43 20.57 -13.51 -18.89
CA THR A 43 20.57 -12.57 -20.01
C THR A 43 21.85 -12.79 -20.84
N HIS A 44 21.69 -13.01 -22.13
CA HIS A 44 22.78 -13.08 -23.07
C HIS A 44 22.65 -11.96 -24.10
N ASN A 45 23.67 -11.11 -24.20
CA ASN A 45 23.72 -10.05 -25.19
C ASN A 45 24.80 -10.39 -26.23
N SER A 46 24.36 -10.84 -27.40
CA SER A 46 25.26 -11.26 -28.49
C SER A 46 26.08 -10.12 -29.12
N HIS A 47 25.59 -8.88 -29.05
CA HIS A 47 26.32 -7.72 -29.60
C HIS A 47 27.53 -7.31 -28.74
N LEU A 48 27.40 -7.46 -27.42
CA LEU A 48 28.45 -7.10 -26.48
C LEU A 48 29.24 -8.32 -26.02
N ASN A 49 28.86 -9.52 -26.51
CA ASN A 49 29.40 -10.80 -26.03
C ASN A 49 29.36 -10.90 -24.49
N THR A 50 28.25 -10.42 -23.91
CA THR A 50 28.06 -10.34 -22.46
C THR A 50 27.12 -11.44 -22.02
N HIS A 51 27.54 -12.21 -21.03
CA HIS A 51 26.71 -13.23 -20.37
C HIS A 51 26.47 -12.82 -18.91
N ILE A 52 25.22 -12.64 -18.53
CA ILE A 52 24.83 -12.22 -17.17
C ILE A 52 23.90 -13.26 -16.60
N VAL A 53 24.28 -13.83 -15.47
CA VAL A 53 23.44 -14.71 -14.66
C VAL A 53 23.06 -13.96 -13.38
N ASN A 54 21.78 -13.68 -13.20
CA ASN A 54 21.26 -13.01 -12.01
C ASN A 54 20.41 -13.99 -11.19
N GLN A 55 20.71 -14.13 -9.92
CA GLN A 55 19.88 -14.85 -8.98
C GLN A 55 19.43 -13.88 -7.86
N ASN A 56 18.13 -13.69 -7.72
CA ASN A 56 17.54 -12.83 -6.70
C ASN A 56 16.75 -13.66 -5.69
N ILE A 57 16.96 -13.40 -4.42
CA ILE A 57 16.22 -14.01 -3.32
C ILE A 57 15.64 -12.89 -2.47
N ASP A 58 14.33 -12.72 -2.54
CA ASP A 58 13.59 -11.73 -1.75
C ASP A 58 12.83 -12.43 -0.63
N ARG A 59 12.88 -11.85 0.57
CA ARG A 59 12.13 -12.32 1.72
C ARG A 59 11.42 -11.14 2.34
N LYS A 60 10.11 -11.23 2.39
CA LYS A 60 9.26 -10.20 3.00
C LYS A 60 8.41 -10.84 4.10
N ASN A 61 8.56 -10.37 5.33
CA ASN A 61 7.65 -10.71 6.42
C ASN A 61 6.79 -9.50 6.71
N ILE A 62 5.48 -9.69 6.82
CA ILE A 62 4.53 -8.61 7.05
C ILE A 62 3.65 -9.00 8.23
N ARG A 63 3.60 -8.14 9.24
CA ARG A 63 2.63 -8.21 10.34
C ARG A 63 1.62 -7.12 10.15
N ARG A 64 0.34 -7.46 10.23
CA ARG A 64 -0.76 -6.50 10.05
C ARG A 64 -1.75 -6.59 11.19
N ILE A 65 -2.20 -5.41 11.60
CA ILE A 65 -3.37 -5.22 12.46
C ILE A 65 -4.37 -4.43 11.62
N ASN A 66 -5.57 -4.93 11.52
CA ASN A 66 -6.66 -4.24 10.82
C ASN A 66 -7.88 -4.27 11.75
N GLU A 67 -8.36 -3.11 12.14
CA GLU A 67 -9.57 -2.94 12.92
C GLU A 67 -10.58 -2.15 12.12
N THR A 68 -11.78 -2.69 12.03
CA THR A 68 -12.92 -2.05 11.38
C THR A 68 -14.03 -1.91 12.40
N PHE A 69 -14.48 -0.69 12.62
CA PHE A 69 -15.64 -0.37 13.44
C PHE A 69 -16.72 0.23 12.55
N SER A 70 -17.95 -0.25 12.69
CA SER A 70 -19.12 0.27 11.98
C SER A 70 -20.25 0.49 12.96
N MET A 71 -20.94 1.59 12.79
CA MET A 71 -22.12 1.97 13.55
C MET A 71 -23.20 2.44 12.58
N LEU A 72 -24.38 1.86 12.68
CA LEU A 72 -25.56 2.28 11.92
C LEU A 72 -26.68 2.65 12.88
N TYR A 73 -27.28 3.79 12.67
CA TYR A 73 -28.44 4.25 13.41
C TYR A 73 -29.67 4.37 12.49
N ASP A 74 -30.71 3.62 12.79
CA ASP A 74 -31.99 3.68 12.10
C ASP A 74 -32.84 4.78 12.71
N ILE A 75 -32.82 6.00 12.14
CA ILE A 75 -33.64 7.14 12.59
C ILE A 75 -35.11 6.76 12.50
N THR A 76 -35.49 6.21 11.35
CA THR A 76 -36.80 5.64 11.04
C THR A 76 -36.62 4.39 10.18
N THR A 77 -37.69 3.70 9.84
CA THR A 77 -37.64 2.58 8.87
C THR A 77 -37.24 3.01 7.44
N LEU A 78 -37.19 4.31 7.19
CA LEU A 78 -36.89 4.90 5.88
C LEU A 78 -35.61 5.75 5.86
N GLN A 79 -35.00 5.95 7.03
CA GLN A 79 -33.86 6.84 7.20
C GLN A 79 -32.83 6.20 8.11
N SER A 80 -31.58 6.16 7.64
CA SER A 80 -30.46 5.69 8.43
C SER A 80 -29.22 6.56 8.21
N ILE A 81 -28.36 6.59 9.22
CA ILE A 81 -27.04 7.19 9.17
C ILE A 81 -26.03 6.19 9.69
N GLY A 82 -24.91 6.06 9.02
CA GLY A 82 -23.87 5.13 9.36
C GLY A 82 -22.50 5.78 9.42
N LEU A 83 -21.68 5.31 10.35
CA LEU A 83 -20.26 5.63 10.48
C LEU A 83 -19.46 4.36 10.34
N ASN A 84 -18.47 4.36 9.46
CA ASN A 84 -17.48 3.29 9.35
C ASN A 84 -16.10 3.89 9.60
N CYS A 85 -15.31 3.25 10.44
CA CYS A 85 -13.93 3.59 10.71
C CYS A 85 -13.06 2.37 10.48
N MET A 86 -11.91 2.56 9.88
CA MET A 86 -10.91 1.52 9.70
C MET A 86 -9.54 2.06 10.09
N VAL A 87 -8.82 1.28 10.88
CA VAL A 87 -7.40 1.48 11.18
C VAL A 87 -6.65 0.26 10.72
N LYS A 88 -5.70 0.45 9.84
CA LYS A 88 -4.78 -0.60 9.39
C LYS A 88 -3.37 -0.17 9.70
N GLN A 89 -2.62 -1.04 10.35
CA GLN A 89 -1.19 -0.88 10.56
C GLN A 89 -0.48 -2.14 10.07
N ALA A 90 0.56 -1.96 9.27
CA ALA A 90 1.39 -3.04 8.81
C ALA A 90 2.86 -2.69 9.00
N GLY A 91 3.59 -3.55 9.71
CA GLY A 91 5.04 -3.51 9.77
C GLY A 91 5.62 -4.59 8.87
N SER A 92 6.62 -4.27 8.08
CA SER A 92 7.31 -5.23 7.22
C SER A 92 8.81 -5.25 7.48
N THR A 93 9.41 -6.43 7.35
CA THR A 93 10.85 -6.59 7.23
C THR A 93 11.17 -7.13 5.85
N LEU A 94 12.15 -6.50 5.20
CA LEU A 94 12.58 -6.81 3.85
C LEU A 94 14.02 -7.30 3.91
N LYS A 95 14.31 -8.39 3.21
CA LYS A 95 15.68 -8.85 2.98
C LYS A 95 15.75 -9.29 1.52
N SER A 96 16.65 -8.69 0.77
CA SER A 96 16.91 -9.05 -0.62
C SER A 96 18.38 -9.40 -0.75
N SER A 97 18.68 -10.43 -1.51
CA SER A 97 20.03 -10.76 -1.92
C SER A 97 20.03 -11.09 -3.40
N SER A 98 20.96 -10.50 -4.12
CA SER A 98 21.18 -10.76 -5.54
C SER A 98 22.64 -11.13 -5.74
N PHE A 99 22.87 -12.08 -6.60
CA PHE A 99 24.19 -12.43 -7.11
C PHE A 99 24.16 -12.32 -8.63
N SER A 100 25.16 -11.66 -9.20
CA SER A 100 25.32 -11.52 -10.63
C SER A 100 26.75 -11.87 -11.03
N GLU A 101 26.87 -12.71 -12.02
CA GLU A 101 28.12 -13.01 -12.70
C GLU A 101 28.06 -12.40 -14.09
N THR A 102 29.03 -11.56 -14.41
CA THR A 102 29.12 -10.86 -15.68
C THR A 102 30.42 -11.22 -16.38
N GLN A 103 30.30 -11.78 -17.59
CA GLN A 103 31.43 -12.06 -18.49
C GLN A 103 31.31 -11.13 -19.68
N GLU A 104 32.28 -10.27 -19.85
CA GLU A 104 32.47 -9.40 -21.03
C GLU A 104 33.75 -9.78 -21.73
N THR A 105 33.89 -9.41 -23.00
CA THR A 105 35.06 -9.78 -23.83
C THR A 105 36.41 -9.41 -23.22
N GLU A 106 36.45 -8.37 -22.38
CA GLU A 106 37.69 -7.87 -21.77
C GLU A 106 37.64 -7.85 -20.21
N LYS A 107 36.50 -8.11 -19.62
CA LYS A 107 36.31 -8.03 -18.15
C LYS A 107 35.38 -9.13 -17.67
N GLU A 108 35.84 -9.81 -16.65
CA GLU A 108 35.03 -10.74 -15.89
C GLU A 108 34.92 -10.21 -14.45
N TYR A 109 33.69 -10.09 -13.94
CA TYR A 109 33.49 -9.70 -12.56
C TYR A 109 32.22 -10.34 -12.00
N THR A 110 32.23 -10.53 -10.69
CA THR A 110 31.01 -10.90 -9.97
C THR A 110 30.53 -9.76 -9.11
N SER A 111 29.23 -9.60 -9.00
CA SER A 111 28.64 -8.65 -8.08
C SER A 111 27.67 -9.36 -7.15
N SER A 112 27.75 -9.04 -5.88
CA SER A 112 26.75 -9.45 -4.91
C SER A 112 26.08 -8.22 -4.30
N TYR A 113 24.79 -8.30 -4.10
CA TYR A 113 23.96 -7.27 -3.52
C TYR A 113 23.17 -7.85 -2.36
N HIS A 114 23.23 -7.19 -1.23
CA HIS A 114 22.42 -7.50 -0.06
C HIS A 114 21.66 -6.25 0.38
N SER A 115 20.38 -6.40 0.61
CA SER A 115 19.56 -5.31 1.15
C SER A 115 18.77 -5.82 2.34
N LYS A 116 18.69 -4.98 3.36
CA LYS A 116 17.89 -5.23 4.56
C LYS A 116 17.15 -3.95 4.93
N GLY A 117 15.87 -4.09 5.23
CA GLY A 117 15.10 -2.92 5.60
C GLY A 117 13.84 -3.21 6.35
N LYS A 118 13.16 -2.13 6.68
CA LYS A 118 11.88 -2.12 7.38
C LYS A 118 10.91 -1.22 6.60
N GLY A 119 9.63 -1.52 6.71
CA GLY A 119 8.59 -0.65 6.19
C GLY A 119 7.45 -0.63 7.20
N ASP A 120 6.86 0.54 7.36
CA ASP A 120 5.64 0.77 8.13
C ASP A 120 4.59 1.39 7.22
N ASP A 121 3.36 0.88 7.30
CA ASP A 121 2.21 1.33 6.53
C ASP A 121 1.05 1.53 7.52
N LYS A 122 0.52 2.75 7.59
CA LYS A 122 -0.62 3.12 8.43
C LYS A 122 -1.72 3.71 7.58
N ILE A 123 -2.91 3.17 7.68
CA ILE A 123 -4.09 3.68 6.98
C ILE A 123 -5.18 3.94 8.01
N TYR A 124 -5.73 5.14 7.97
CA TYR A 124 -6.88 5.57 8.73
C TYR A 124 -7.97 5.94 7.75
N GLN A 125 -9.14 5.37 7.91
CA GLN A 125 -10.30 5.68 7.09
C GLN A 125 -11.49 5.97 7.98
N ALA A 126 -12.25 7.00 7.63
CA ALA A 126 -13.55 7.28 8.21
C ALA A 126 -14.54 7.53 7.07
N SER A 127 -15.73 6.95 7.17
CA SER A 127 -16.81 7.08 6.19
C SER A 127 -18.11 7.37 6.91
N LEU A 128 -18.71 8.49 6.60
CA LEU A 128 -20.06 8.85 7.04
C LEU A 128 -21.01 8.64 5.86
N ASN A 129 -22.05 7.86 6.07
CA ASN A 129 -23.05 7.59 5.04
C ASN A 129 -24.46 7.87 5.57
N SER A 130 -25.33 8.32 4.70
CA SER A 130 -26.74 8.43 5.01
C SER A 130 -27.60 7.86 3.87
N ASN A 131 -28.71 7.28 4.25
CA ASN A 131 -29.70 6.78 3.32
C ASN A 131 -31.07 7.27 3.76
N TRP A 132 -31.76 7.91 2.83
CA TRP A 132 -33.12 8.43 3.04
C TRP A 132 -34.04 7.92 1.93
N LYS A 133 -35.23 7.43 2.30
CA LYS A 133 -36.30 7.02 1.38
C LYS A 133 -37.57 7.78 1.70
N SER A 134 -38.31 8.20 0.68
CA SER A 134 -39.63 8.79 0.85
C SER A 134 -40.66 7.72 1.28
N LYS A 135 -41.71 8.15 1.99
CA LYS A 135 -42.77 7.24 2.46
C LYS A 135 -43.44 6.43 1.34
N ASN A 136 -43.57 7.02 0.15
CA ASN A 136 -44.12 6.35 -1.03
C ASN A 136 -43.10 5.46 -1.78
N GLY A 137 -41.86 5.37 -1.29
CA GLY A 137 -40.78 4.59 -1.89
C GLY A 137 -40.26 5.09 -3.23
N LYS A 138 -40.76 6.25 -3.73
CA LYS A 138 -40.39 6.77 -5.05
C LYS A 138 -39.03 7.47 -5.08
N ASN A 139 -38.62 8.06 -3.96
CA ASN A 139 -37.39 8.83 -3.88
C ASN A 139 -36.40 8.16 -2.93
N THR A 140 -35.16 8.09 -3.33
CA THR A 140 -34.05 7.67 -2.48
C THR A 140 -32.91 8.65 -2.63
N LEU A 141 -32.38 9.15 -1.50
CA LEU A 141 -31.18 9.97 -1.43
C LEU A 141 -30.14 9.20 -0.64
N GLN A 142 -28.97 9.08 -1.22
CA GLN A 142 -27.81 8.49 -0.58
C GLN A 142 -26.66 9.49 -0.60
N THR A 143 -25.99 9.67 0.54
CA THR A 143 -24.81 10.51 0.64
C THR A 143 -23.69 9.73 1.30
N VAL A 144 -22.47 9.96 0.85
CA VAL A 144 -21.25 9.38 1.42
C VAL A 144 -20.23 10.50 1.54
N LEU A 145 -19.55 10.56 2.68
CA LEU A 145 -18.39 11.39 2.91
C LEU A 145 -17.28 10.49 3.46
N ASP A 146 -16.23 10.34 2.68
CA ASP A 146 -15.07 9.51 3.01
C ASP A 146 -13.84 10.40 3.27
N TYR A 147 -13.09 10.03 4.28
CA TYR A 147 -11.75 10.51 4.53
C TYR A 147 -10.80 9.32 4.67
N LEU A 148 -9.67 9.39 4.00
CA LEU A 148 -8.59 8.42 4.13
C LEU A 148 -7.27 9.14 4.29
N LYS A 149 -6.49 8.70 5.26
CA LYS A 149 -5.09 9.08 5.44
C LYS A 149 -4.23 7.84 5.38
N SER A 150 -3.18 7.87 4.58
CA SER A 150 -2.15 6.85 4.56
C SER A 150 -0.78 7.45 4.84
N ASP A 151 0.03 6.72 5.57
CA ASP A 151 1.41 7.05 5.88
C ASP A 151 2.23 5.78 5.69
N GLU A 152 3.09 5.80 4.68
CA GLU A 152 3.98 4.69 4.33
C GLU A 152 5.42 5.17 4.46
N THR A 153 6.22 4.42 5.21
CA THR A 153 7.66 4.64 5.33
C THR A 153 8.41 3.36 5.00
N LYS A 154 9.54 3.50 4.34
CA LYS A 154 10.40 2.38 3.99
C LYS A 154 11.86 2.81 4.10
N GLU A 155 12.61 2.07 4.87
CA GLU A 155 14.04 2.22 5.06
C GLU A 155 14.75 0.98 4.54
N LEU A 156 15.74 1.16 3.68
CA LEU A 156 16.55 0.09 3.11
C LEU A 156 18.03 0.45 3.23
N ASN A 157 18.80 -0.51 3.74
CA ASN A 157 20.25 -0.48 3.72
C ASN A 157 20.73 -1.45 2.65
N HIS A 158 21.54 -0.99 1.75
CA HIS A 158 22.06 -1.69 0.58
C HIS A 158 23.55 -1.88 0.72
N HIS A 159 24.01 -3.05 0.46
CA HIS A 159 25.41 -3.40 0.44
C HIS A 159 25.73 -4.06 -0.91
N TYR A 160 26.66 -3.48 -1.65
CA TYR A 160 27.14 -3.96 -2.93
C TYR A 160 28.59 -4.37 -2.80
N LEU A 161 28.92 -5.53 -3.30
CA LEU A 161 30.29 -6.01 -3.41
C LEU A 161 30.55 -6.38 -4.86
N TYR A 162 31.54 -5.72 -5.48
CA TYR A 162 32.03 -5.99 -6.81
C TYR A 162 33.39 -6.66 -6.70
N GLN A 163 33.54 -7.81 -7.31
CA GLN A 163 34.78 -8.59 -7.30
C GLN A 163 35.33 -8.65 -8.73
N TYR A 164 36.41 -7.92 -8.95
CA TYR A 164 37.19 -7.94 -10.18
C TYR A 164 38.43 -8.83 -9.99
N PRO A 165 39.08 -9.30 -11.07
CA PRO A 165 40.29 -10.12 -10.96
C PRO A 165 41.42 -9.44 -10.15
N GLU A 166 41.52 -8.13 -10.21
CA GLU A 166 42.61 -7.37 -9.59
C GLU A 166 42.23 -6.63 -8.30
N LYS A 167 40.92 -6.41 -8.04
CA LYS A 167 40.44 -5.63 -6.90
C LYS A 167 39.00 -5.98 -6.52
N ASN A 168 38.69 -5.71 -5.26
CA ASN A 168 37.30 -5.69 -4.78
C ASN A 168 36.88 -4.25 -4.52
N GLU A 169 35.64 -3.93 -4.86
CA GLU A 169 35.00 -2.65 -4.55
C GLU A 169 33.74 -2.92 -3.71
N GLU A 170 33.57 -2.11 -2.69
CA GLU A 170 32.43 -2.21 -1.77
C GLU A 170 31.71 -0.85 -1.71
N ASP A 171 30.38 -0.90 -1.82
CA ASP A 171 29.55 0.29 -1.80
C ASP A 171 28.35 0.05 -0.87
N ASN A 172 28.17 0.93 0.09
CA ASN A 172 27.08 0.89 1.05
C ASN A 172 26.16 2.09 0.85
N LYS A 173 24.87 1.84 0.67
CA LYS A 173 23.85 2.89 0.50
C LYS A 173 22.71 2.70 1.47
N CYS A 174 22.11 3.82 1.87
CA CYS A 174 20.86 3.83 2.63
C CYS A 174 19.82 4.61 1.83
N SER A 175 18.64 4.06 1.71
CA SER A 175 17.48 4.77 1.15
C SER A 175 16.34 4.82 2.15
N ASN A 176 15.74 5.98 2.30
CA ASN A 176 14.54 6.18 3.10
C ASN A 176 13.47 6.85 2.23
N THR A 177 12.31 6.21 2.13
CA THR A 177 11.18 6.75 1.37
C THR A 177 10.00 6.91 2.30
N GLY A 178 9.32 8.03 2.19
CA GLY A 178 8.08 8.32 2.91
C GLY A 178 7.01 8.80 1.94
N THR A 179 5.79 8.29 2.09
CA THR A 179 4.63 8.75 1.35
C THR A 179 3.50 9.03 2.32
N VAL A 180 3.01 10.25 2.34
CA VAL A 180 1.81 10.64 3.08
C VAL A 180 0.74 11.05 2.10
N SER A 181 -0.45 10.48 2.24
CA SER A 181 -1.59 10.77 1.37
C SER A 181 -2.83 11.07 2.20
N ASP A 182 -3.50 12.17 1.87
CA ASP A 182 -4.78 12.58 2.42
C ASP A 182 -5.81 12.62 1.30
N LEU A 183 -6.91 11.91 1.48
CA LEU A 183 -7.96 11.79 0.50
C LEU A 183 -9.30 12.15 1.11
N TRP A 184 -10.05 13.02 0.42
CA TRP A 184 -11.44 13.31 0.70
C TRP A 184 -12.31 12.92 -0.49
N LYS A 185 -13.41 12.25 -0.22
CA LYS A 185 -14.45 11.96 -1.21
C LYS A 185 -15.80 12.34 -0.64
N ALA A 186 -16.61 13.04 -1.42
CA ALA A 186 -18.02 13.27 -1.14
C ALA A 186 -18.85 12.78 -2.32
N GLU A 187 -19.94 12.07 -2.07
CA GLU A 187 -20.81 11.52 -3.09
C GLU A 187 -22.26 11.76 -2.70
N ILE A 188 -23.06 12.17 -3.66
CA ILE A 188 -24.50 12.32 -3.54
C ILE A 188 -25.19 11.57 -4.70
N ASN A 189 -26.14 10.73 -4.38
CA ASN A 189 -26.94 9.99 -5.35
C ASN A 189 -28.43 10.15 -5.03
N TYR A 190 -29.18 10.61 -6.00
CA TYR A 190 -30.63 10.74 -5.91
C TYR A 190 -31.29 9.86 -6.97
N ILE A 191 -32.24 9.05 -6.55
CA ILE A 191 -32.99 8.16 -7.41
C ILE A 191 -34.46 8.52 -7.27
N PHE A 192 -35.10 8.79 -8.40
CA PHE A 192 -36.53 9.05 -8.52
C PHE A 192 -37.19 8.00 -9.42
N LEU A 193 -38.20 7.30 -8.87
CA LEU A 193 -38.98 6.33 -9.62
C LEU A 193 -40.15 7.07 -10.30
N LEU A 194 -40.07 7.20 -11.62
CA LEU A 194 -41.14 7.75 -12.45
C LEU A 194 -42.35 6.83 -12.51
N ASN A 195 -42.11 5.52 -12.69
CA ASN A 195 -43.13 4.46 -12.72
C ASN A 195 -42.46 3.13 -12.38
N LYS A 196 -43.21 2.00 -12.50
CA LYS A 196 -42.72 0.64 -12.19
C LYS A 196 -41.53 0.20 -13.07
N HIS A 197 -41.38 0.81 -14.25
CA HIS A 197 -40.39 0.41 -15.25
C HIS A 197 -39.34 1.46 -15.53
N SER A 198 -39.52 2.69 -15.01
CA SER A 198 -38.63 3.81 -15.32
C SER A 198 -38.17 4.53 -14.05
N ARG A 199 -36.87 4.76 -13.98
CA ARG A 199 -36.23 5.52 -12.90
C ARG A 199 -35.28 6.58 -13.48
N LEU A 200 -35.24 7.72 -12.84
CA LEU A 200 -34.23 8.75 -13.05
C LEU A 200 -33.22 8.63 -11.92
N LYS A 201 -31.95 8.58 -12.28
CA LYS A 201 -30.84 8.66 -11.34
C LYS A 201 -30.06 9.93 -11.64
N TRP A 202 -29.81 10.73 -10.61
CA TRP A 202 -29.00 11.93 -10.66
C TRP A 202 -28.03 11.92 -9.48
N GLY A 203 -26.81 12.43 -9.67
CA GLY A 203 -25.82 12.47 -8.61
C GLY A 203 -24.55 13.16 -9.06
N GLY A 204 -23.65 13.32 -8.13
CA GLY A 204 -22.32 13.85 -8.37
C GLY A 204 -21.36 13.39 -7.30
N ASP A 205 -20.08 13.44 -7.62
CA ASP A 205 -19.01 13.16 -6.71
C ASP A 205 -17.93 14.24 -6.75
N TYR A 206 -17.32 14.43 -5.61
CA TYR A 206 -16.16 15.27 -5.40
C TYR A 206 -15.05 14.40 -4.82
N TYR A 207 -13.87 14.52 -5.38
CA TYR A 207 -12.67 13.83 -4.98
C TYR A 207 -11.52 14.82 -4.86
N ASN A 208 -10.81 14.77 -3.75
CA ASN A 208 -9.61 15.56 -3.54
C ASN A 208 -8.53 14.66 -2.91
N ASN A 209 -7.39 14.58 -3.54
CA ASN A 209 -6.23 13.84 -3.06
C ASN A 209 -5.01 14.75 -3.00
N HIS A 210 -4.34 14.71 -1.87
CA HIS A 210 -3.06 15.35 -1.65
C HIS A 210 -2.05 14.28 -1.25
N THR A 211 -0.97 14.13 -2.02
CA THR A 211 0.10 13.18 -1.75
C THR A 211 1.42 13.90 -1.69
N ASN A 212 2.19 13.62 -0.63
CA ASN A 212 3.55 14.08 -0.44
C ASN A 212 4.48 12.86 -0.41
N ASN A 213 5.41 12.81 -1.37
CA ASN A 213 6.44 11.78 -1.46
C ASN A 213 7.79 12.39 -1.11
N GLN A 214 8.50 11.74 -0.21
CA GLN A 214 9.85 12.09 0.19
C GLN A 214 10.77 10.92 -0.06
N MET A 215 11.92 11.19 -0.65
CA MET A 215 12.95 10.20 -0.90
C MET A 215 14.30 10.76 -0.48
N TYR A 216 15.03 9.96 0.25
CA TYR A 216 16.32 10.31 0.79
C TYR A 216 17.32 9.19 0.51
N TYR A 217 18.47 9.54 -0.01
CA TYR A 217 19.60 8.64 -0.23
C TYR A 217 20.82 9.11 0.55
N ALA A 218 21.55 8.16 1.10
CA ALA A 218 22.86 8.40 1.66
C ALA A 218 23.81 7.28 1.22
N TYR A 219 25.07 7.60 1.07
CA TYR A 219 26.14 6.63 0.81
C TYR A 219 27.21 6.73 1.89
N GLN A 220 27.94 5.67 2.08
CA GLN A 220 29.06 5.64 3.01
C GLN A 220 30.34 6.05 2.28
N SER A 221 31.01 7.10 2.78
CA SER A 221 32.31 7.54 2.29
C SER A 221 33.26 7.67 3.48
N GLY A 222 34.32 6.84 3.50
CA GLY A 222 35.24 6.77 4.64
C GLY A 222 34.54 6.32 5.93
N GLU A 223 34.68 7.08 7.02
CA GLU A 223 34.14 6.73 8.34
C GLU A 223 32.67 7.19 8.56
N GLY A 224 32.05 7.86 7.58
CA GLY A 224 30.72 8.47 7.77
C GLY A 224 29.75 8.32 6.62
N TRP A 225 28.46 8.50 6.93
CA TRP A 225 27.40 8.61 5.95
C TRP A 225 27.34 10.02 5.39
N GLN A 226 27.31 10.15 4.08
CA GLN A 226 27.10 11.42 3.38
C GLN A 226 25.72 11.41 2.73
N LYS A 227 24.99 12.51 2.84
CA LYS A 227 23.69 12.69 2.19
C LYS A 227 23.94 13.07 0.73
N GLU A 228 23.45 12.22 -0.18
CA GLU A 228 23.65 12.43 -1.61
C GLU A 228 22.50 13.22 -2.24
N GLU A 229 21.25 12.84 -1.93
CA GLU A 229 20.08 13.44 -2.55
C GLU A 229 18.86 13.40 -1.63
N HIS A 230 18.08 14.48 -1.69
CA HIS A 230 16.76 14.55 -1.10
C HIS A 230 15.77 15.05 -2.15
N VAL A 231 14.79 14.22 -2.48
CA VAL A 231 13.73 14.55 -3.43
C VAL A 231 12.40 14.63 -2.67
N GLU A 232 11.69 15.74 -2.86
CA GLU A 232 10.31 15.90 -2.39
C GLU A 232 9.42 16.18 -3.59
N ALA A 233 8.33 15.41 -3.72
CA ALA A 233 7.33 15.60 -4.75
C ALA A 233 5.94 15.68 -4.13
N LYS A 234 5.22 16.77 -4.44
CA LYS A 234 3.83 16.99 -3.99
C LYS A 234 2.89 16.87 -5.17
N GLN A 235 1.84 16.09 -4.99
CA GLN A 235 0.80 15.91 -5.99
C GLN A 235 -0.55 16.30 -5.41
N TYR A 236 -1.31 17.10 -6.17
CA TYR A 236 -2.67 17.51 -5.85
C TYR A 236 -3.59 17.10 -7.00
N ILE A 237 -4.63 16.35 -6.70
CA ILE A 237 -5.62 15.92 -7.67
C ILE A 237 -6.99 16.31 -7.14
N THR A 238 -7.75 17.08 -7.93
CA THR A 238 -9.15 17.39 -7.63
C THR A 238 -10.01 17.05 -8.83
N VAL A 239 -11.06 16.26 -8.61
CA VAL A 239 -11.99 15.82 -9.65
C VAL A 239 -13.42 16.12 -9.20
N TYR A 240 -14.23 16.60 -10.12
CA TYR A 240 -15.67 16.79 -9.96
C TYR A 240 -16.37 16.04 -11.08
N THR A 241 -17.43 15.31 -10.72
CA THR A 241 -18.28 14.60 -11.68
C THR A 241 -19.76 14.92 -11.38
N ILE A 242 -20.56 15.11 -12.40
CA ILE A 242 -22.00 15.40 -12.28
C ILE A 242 -22.79 14.36 -13.08
#